data_83341b3861682b16a8604628a7a319f8
#
_entry.id   83341b3861682b16a8604628a7a319f8
#
_cell.length_a   1.000
_cell.length_b   1.000
_cell.length_c   1.000
_cell.angle_alpha   90.00
_cell.angle_beta   90.00
_cell.angle_gamma   90.00
#
_symmetry.space_group_name_H-M   'P 1'
#
loop_
_entity.id
_entity.type
_entity.pdbx_description
1 polymer ?
#
loop_
_entity_poly.entity_id
_entity_poly.type
_entity_poly.pdbx_seq_one_letter_code
_entity_poly.pdbx_strand_id
1 'polypeptide(L)'
;MQLGFKLVHPISAFVFFVFAFVLSMTASHPLLLAVSFITGLIYDIKLSGKKAVSFFLKIIMPMICLITFFNGIFSHYGVTVLFKMPSGNNFTLEALVFGFVFSIRTASALLWLNSFNEIITSDKFIFLFGRISPKTALVISMVLRFI
;
A
#
# COMPACT_ATOMS: atom_id res chain seq x y z
N MET A 1 -10.16 -17.24 -14.91
CA MET A 1 -10.89 -15.98 -15.14
C MET A 1 -9.95 -14.80 -14.85
N GLN A 2 -9.02 -14.54 -15.80
CA GLN A 2 -8.00 -13.45 -15.67
C GLN A 2 -8.44 -12.23 -16.51
N LEU A 3 -9.70 -11.87 -16.44
CA LEU A 3 -10.33 -10.83 -17.24
C LEU A 3 -10.58 -9.58 -16.38
N GLY A 4 -9.50 -8.96 -15.94
CA GLY A 4 -9.61 -7.69 -15.24
C GLY A 4 -8.82 -6.62 -15.98
N PHE A 5 -8.23 -5.72 -15.23
CA PHE A 5 -7.43 -4.59 -15.72
C PHE A 5 -6.21 -4.96 -16.61
N LYS A 6 -5.89 -6.26 -16.78
CA LYS A 6 -4.86 -6.70 -17.75
C LYS A 6 -5.24 -6.43 -19.20
N LEU A 7 -6.54 -6.40 -19.51
CA LEU A 7 -7.09 -6.12 -20.85
C LEU A 7 -7.56 -4.65 -21.03
N VAL A 8 -7.62 -3.90 -19.95
CA VAL A 8 -8.02 -2.48 -19.99
C VAL A 8 -6.86 -1.63 -20.51
N HIS A 9 -7.20 -0.51 -21.16
CA HIS A 9 -6.21 0.44 -21.65
C HIS A 9 -5.24 0.88 -20.53
N PRO A 10 -3.92 0.87 -20.76
CA PRO A 10 -2.92 1.15 -19.72
C PRO A 10 -3.14 2.45 -18.95
N ILE A 11 -3.62 3.50 -19.62
CA ILE A 11 -3.91 4.81 -19.00
C ILE A 11 -5.04 4.68 -17.98
N SER A 12 -6.13 3.99 -18.31
CA SER A 12 -7.28 3.83 -17.39
C SER A 12 -6.89 3.03 -16.15
N ALA A 13 -6.09 1.97 -16.33
CA ALA A 13 -5.58 1.19 -15.21
C ALA A 13 -4.67 2.06 -14.31
N PHE A 14 -3.76 2.82 -14.91
CA PHE A 14 -2.86 3.72 -14.18
C PHE A 14 -3.64 4.74 -13.33
N VAL A 15 -4.58 5.46 -13.94
CA VAL A 15 -5.41 6.46 -13.25
C VAL A 15 -6.19 5.86 -12.10
N PHE A 16 -6.78 4.67 -12.31
CA PHE A 16 -7.51 3.96 -11.25
C PHE A 16 -6.63 3.65 -10.04
N PHE A 17 -5.44 3.06 -10.27
CA PHE A 17 -4.55 2.70 -9.18
C PHE A 17 -3.96 3.90 -8.45
N VAL A 18 -3.61 4.97 -9.18
CA VAL A 18 -3.15 6.23 -8.57
C VAL A 18 -4.26 6.80 -7.70
N PHE A 19 -5.50 6.83 -8.19
CA PHE A 19 -6.64 7.34 -7.42
C PHE A 19 -6.91 6.47 -6.17
N ALA A 20 -6.90 5.14 -6.30
CA ALA A 20 -7.07 4.23 -5.17
C ALA A 20 -5.96 4.38 -4.12
N PHE A 21 -4.71 4.56 -4.56
CA PHE A 21 -3.57 4.82 -3.69
C PHE A 21 -3.72 6.16 -2.93
N VAL A 22 -4.03 7.24 -3.64
CA VAL A 22 -4.24 8.57 -3.05
C VAL A 22 -5.41 8.53 -2.07
N LEU A 23 -6.53 7.90 -2.44
CA LEU A 23 -7.68 7.71 -1.55
C LEU A 23 -7.29 6.98 -0.26
N SER A 24 -6.50 5.90 -0.36
CA SER A 24 -6.04 5.16 0.81
C SER A 24 -5.18 6.00 1.75
N MET A 25 -4.39 6.93 1.19
CA MET A 25 -3.52 7.81 1.98
C MET A 25 -4.27 9.00 2.59
N THR A 26 -5.25 9.56 1.89
CA THR A 26 -5.98 10.76 2.32
C THR A 26 -7.23 10.47 3.16
N ALA A 27 -7.75 9.23 3.11
CA ALA A 27 -8.94 8.85 3.85
C ALA A 27 -8.73 9.02 5.38
N SER A 28 -9.48 9.95 5.99
CA SER A 28 -9.44 10.19 7.43
C SER A 28 -10.47 9.35 8.18
N HIS A 29 -11.51 8.89 7.50
CA HIS A 29 -12.59 8.13 8.13
C HIS A 29 -12.21 6.64 8.23
N PRO A 30 -12.31 6.02 9.42
CA PRO A 30 -11.89 4.63 9.64
C PRO A 30 -12.67 3.61 8.80
N LEU A 31 -13.94 3.88 8.48
CA LEU A 31 -14.73 3.01 7.60
C LEU A 31 -14.17 2.99 6.17
N LEU A 32 -13.75 4.14 5.63
CA LEU A 32 -13.15 4.21 4.29
C LEU A 32 -11.82 3.47 4.24
N LEU A 33 -11.02 3.55 5.31
CA LEU A 33 -9.78 2.80 5.43
C LEU A 33 -10.03 1.29 5.47
N ALA A 34 -11.00 0.83 6.25
CA ALA A 34 -11.37 -0.58 6.33
C ALA A 34 -11.85 -1.11 4.97
N VAL A 35 -12.72 -0.37 4.29
CA VAL A 35 -13.21 -0.72 2.94
C VAL A 35 -12.05 -0.78 1.94
N SER A 36 -11.17 0.22 1.94
CA SER A 36 -10.00 0.26 1.05
C SER A 36 -9.04 -0.90 1.30
N PHE A 37 -8.79 -1.22 2.58
CA PHE A 37 -7.93 -2.34 2.96
C PHE A 37 -8.51 -3.69 2.53
N ILE A 38 -9.80 -3.94 2.82
CA ILE A 38 -10.48 -5.19 2.47
C ILE A 38 -10.56 -5.36 0.95
N THR A 39 -10.95 -4.32 0.22
CA THR A 39 -11.04 -4.36 -1.24
C THR A 39 -9.66 -4.54 -1.88
N GLY A 40 -8.63 -3.85 -1.38
CA GLY A 40 -7.25 -4.02 -1.83
C GLY A 40 -6.76 -5.45 -1.60
N LEU A 41 -7.03 -6.03 -0.43
CA LEU A 41 -6.64 -7.40 -0.09
C LEU A 41 -7.36 -8.44 -0.95
N ILE A 42 -8.68 -8.33 -1.12
CA ILE A 42 -9.46 -9.23 -1.99
C ILE A 42 -8.96 -9.13 -3.43
N TYR A 43 -8.68 -7.92 -3.90
CA TYR A 43 -8.22 -7.68 -5.25
C TYR A 43 -6.83 -8.30 -5.49
N ASP A 44 -5.89 -8.08 -4.56
CA ASP A 44 -4.54 -8.62 -4.62
C ASP A 44 -4.53 -10.17 -4.60
N ILE A 45 -5.36 -10.78 -3.74
CA ILE A 45 -5.52 -12.24 -3.69
C ILE A 45 -6.09 -12.78 -5.00
N LYS A 46 -7.07 -12.12 -5.61
CA LYS A 46 -7.63 -12.53 -6.91
C LYS A 46 -6.63 -12.41 -8.05
N LEU A 47 -5.73 -11.43 -7.97
CA LEU A 47 -4.73 -11.14 -9.00
C LEU A 47 -3.54 -12.09 -8.93
N SER A 48 -2.93 -12.24 -7.75
CA SER A 48 -1.65 -12.93 -7.52
C SER A 48 -1.80 -14.24 -6.73
N GLY A 49 -3.01 -14.58 -6.25
CA GLY A 49 -3.30 -15.83 -5.55
C GLY A 49 -2.38 -16.09 -4.34
N LYS A 50 -1.67 -17.24 -4.35
CA LYS A 50 -0.78 -17.63 -3.24
C LYS A 50 0.36 -16.64 -2.99
N LYS A 51 0.83 -15.91 -4.01
CA LYS A 51 1.87 -14.90 -3.86
C LYS A 51 1.37 -13.72 -3.03
N ALA A 52 0.13 -13.26 -3.27
CA ALA A 52 -0.49 -12.20 -2.48
C ALA A 52 -0.65 -12.58 -1.00
N VAL A 53 -1.08 -13.81 -0.72
CA VAL A 53 -1.19 -14.30 0.66
C VAL A 53 0.18 -14.36 1.34
N SER A 54 1.21 -14.82 0.62
CA SER A 54 2.59 -14.83 1.14
C SER A 54 3.13 -13.42 1.39
N PHE A 55 2.84 -12.48 0.50
CA PHE A 55 3.19 -11.05 0.67
C PHE A 55 2.47 -10.45 1.89
N PHE A 56 1.19 -10.71 2.03
CA PHE A 56 0.40 -10.27 3.18
C PHE A 56 0.99 -10.80 4.51
N LEU A 57 1.23 -12.10 4.62
CA LEU A 57 1.72 -12.72 5.85
C LEU A 57 3.18 -12.35 6.17
N LYS A 58 4.05 -12.25 5.15
CA LYS A 58 5.50 -12.03 5.36
C LYS A 58 5.87 -10.56 5.49
N ILE A 59 5.14 -9.66 4.86
CA ILE A 59 5.49 -8.25 4.78
C ILE A 59 4.46 -7.39 5.50
N ILE A 60 3.16 -7.51 5.15
CA ILE A 60 2.13 -6.60 5.68
C ILE A 60 1.85 -6.88 7.15
N MET A 61 1.69 -8.14 7.56
CA MET A 61 1.42 -8.49 8.95
C MET A 61 2.53 -8.05 9.92
N PRO A 62 3.82 -8.39 9.72
CA PRO A 62 4.87 -7.91 10.61
C PRO A 62 5.01 -6.38 10.57
N MET A 63 4.76 -5.74 9.43
CA MET A 63 4.78 -4.29 9.32
C MET A 63 3.67 -3.63 10.14
N ILE A 64 2.44 -4.17 10.11
CA ILE A 64 1.33 -3.70 10.97
C ILE A 64 1.73 -3.80 12.45
N CYS A 65 2.25 -4.94 12.87
CA CYS A 65 2.70 -5.14 14.25
C CYS A 65 3.80 -4.15 14.64
N LEU A 66 4.82 -3.98 13.79
CA LEU A 66 5.93 -3.07 14.03
C LEU A 66 5.46 -1.62 14.15
N ILE A 67 4.69 -1.12 13.19
CA ILE A 67 4.22 0.27 13.19
C ILE A 67 3.35 0.53 14.42
N THR A 68 2.44 -0.38 14.75
CA THR A 68 1.57 -0.25 15.93
C THR A 68 2.39 -0.22 17.22
N PHE A 69 3.34 -1.13 17.35
CA PHE A 69 4.20 -1.23 18.52
C PHE A 69 5.10 0.01 18.69
N PHE A 70 5.77 0.43 17.62
CA PHE A 70 6.61 1.62 17.66
C PHE A 70 5.82 2.90 17.93
N ASN A 71 4.61 3.04 17.37
CA ASN A 71 3.76 4.16 17.74
C ASN A 71 3.41 4.17 19.23
N GLY A 72 3.11 3.02 19.83
CA GLY A 72 2.87 2.91 21.28
C GLY A 72 4.07 3.37 22.12
N ILE A 73 5.30 3.14 21.65
CA ILE A 73 6.53 3.53 22.37
C ILE A 73 6.86 5.01 22.18
N PHE A 74 6.78 5.52 20.94
CA PHE A 74 7.25 6.85 20.58
C PHE A 74 6.19 7.95 20.69
N SER A 75 4.91 7.60 20.58
CA SER A 75 3.81 8.57 20.73
C SER A 75 3.42 8.73 22.18
N HIS A 76 3.48 9.96 22.65
CA HIS A 76 3.17 10.30 24.06
C HIS A 76 1.76 10.89 24.23
N TYR A 77 0.91 10.66 23.23
CA TYR A 77 -0.47 11.16 23.23
C TYR A 77 -1.39 10.16 23.95
N GLY A 78 -2.21 10.66 24.86
CA GLY A 78 -3.26 9.90 25.50
C GLY A 78 -3.29 10.05 27.01
N VAL A 79 -4.46 9.80 27.57
CA VAL A 79 -4.76 9.92 28.99
C VAL A 79 -4.72 8.55 29.68
N THR A 80 -5.01 7.49 28.91
CA THR A 80 -5.10 6.11 29.43
C THR A 80 -3.74 5.43 29.42
N VAL A 81 -3.02 5.54 30.51
CA VAL A 81 -1.69 4.93 30.66
C VAL A 81 -1.85 3.44 30.96
N LEU A 82 -1.36 2.56 30.09
CA LEU A 82 -1.32 1.12 30.28
C LEU A 82 -0.16 0.71 31.21
N PHE A 83 1.02 1.24 30.97
CA PHE A 83 2.19 1.10 31.85
C PHE A 83 3.20 2.22 31.62
N LYS A 84 3.99 2.50 32.68
CA LYS A 84 5.09 3.47 32.60
C LYS A 84 6.39 2.76 32.26
N MET A 85 7.05 3.24 31.22
CA MET A 85 8.38 2.74 30.85
C MET A 85 9.45 3.25 31.80
N PRO A 86 10.56 2.49 31.97
CA PRO A 86 11.72 2.95 32.75
C PRO A 86 12.34 4.24 32.22
N SER A 87 12.12 4.55 30.94
CA SER A 87 12.58 5.79 30.28
C SER A 87 11.72 7.03 30.61
N GLY A 88 10.70 6.89 31.49
CA GLY A 88 9.81 7.98 31.85
C GLY A 88 8.62 8.18 30.89
N ASN A 89 8.55 7.44 29.80
CA ASN A 89 7.48 7.53 28.81
C ASN A 89 6.27 6.68 29.22
N ASN A 90 5.08 7.23 28.99
CA ASN A 90 3.82 6.52 29.24
C ASN A 90 3.39 5.78 27.97
N PHE A 91 3.22 4.47 28.08
CA PHE A 91 2.61 3.66 27.02
C PHE A 91 1.09 3.77 27.14
N THR A 92 0.44 4.40 26.15
CA THR A 92 -0.99 4.73 26.19
C THR A 92 -1.79 3.92 25.20
N LEU A 93 -3.03 3.65 25.54
CA LEU A 93 -3.96 2.92 24.67
C LEU A 93 -4.28 3.72 23.40
N GLU A 94 -4.40 5.02 23.52
CA GLU A 94 -4.69 5.92 22.40
C GLU A 94 -3.56 5.91 21.37
N ALA A 95 -2.31 5.86 21.81
CA ALA A 95 -1.14 5.76 20.93
C ALA A 95 -1.13 4.43 20.16
N LEU A 96 -1.55 3.32 20.80
CA LEU A 96 -1.71 2.03 20.13
C LEU A 96 -2.80 2.07 19.06
N VAL A 97 -3.99 2.59 19.40
CA VAL A 97 -5.11 2.71 18.46
C VAL A 97 -4.72 3.58 17.28
N PHE A 98 -4.09 4.71 17.53
CA PHE A 98 -3.59 5.58 16.46
C PHE A 98 -2.57 4.85 15.57
N GLY A 99 -1.60 4.17 16.19
CA GLY A 99 -0.60 3.36 15.47
C GLY A 99 -1.24 2.25 14.63
N PHE A 100 -2.29 1.61 15.13
CA PHE A 100 -3.03 0.58 14.41
C PHE A 100 -3.77 1.16 13.19
N VAL A 101 -4.47 2.28 13.33
CA VAL A 101 -5.13 2.96 12.21
C VAL A 101 -4.12 3.41 11.17
N PHE A 102 -2.98 3.97 11.60
CA PHE A 102 -1.91 4.39 10.72
C PHE A 102 -1.27 3.20 9.97
N SER A 103 -1.09 2.07 10.65
CA SER A 103 -0.57 0.84 10.04
C SER A 103 -1.51 0.26 8.99
N ILE A 104 -2.83 0.26 9.23
CA ILE A 104 -3.83 -0.17 8.24
C ILE A 104 -3.82 0.75 7.02
N ARG A 105 -3.66 2.07 7.21
CA ARG A 105 -3.53 3.04 6.11
C ARG A 105 -2.33 2.69 5.22
N THR A 106 -1.17 2.49 5.83
CA THR A 106 0.06 2.14 5.11
C THR A 106 -0.05 0.76 4.44
N ALA A 107 -0.64 -0.21 5.13
CA ALA A 107 -0.88 -1.55 4.59
C ALA A 107 -1.82 -1.52 3.37
N SER A 108 -2.90 -0.73 3.43
CA SER A 108 -3.82 -0.54 2.30
C SER A 108 -3.10 0.04 1.08
N ALA A 109 -2.28 1.07 1.29
CA ALA A 109 -1.50 1.66 0.21
C ALA A 109 -0.52 0.66 -0.43
N LEU A 110 0.14 -0.16 0.39
CA LEU A 110 1.04 -1.21 -0.11
C LEU A 110 0.31 -2.31 -0.89
N LEU A 111 -0.90 -2.69 -0.48
CA LEU A 111 -1.73 -3.65 -1.23
C LEU A 111 -2.08 -3.10 -2.62
N TRP A 112 -2.49 -1.83 -2.72
CA TRP A 112 -2.76 -1.19 -4.00
C TRP A 112 -1.50 -1.06 -4.86
N LEU A 113 -0.36 -0.76 -4.25
CA LEU A 113 0.93 -0.68 -4.95
C LEU A 113 1.39 -2.06 -5.45
N ASN A 114 1.22 -3.12 -4.66
CA ASN A 114 1.52 -4.48 -5.08
C ASN A 114 0.66 -4.91 -6.28
N SER A 115 -0.65 -4.65 -6.20
CA SER A 115 -1.57 -4.90 -7.32
C SER A 115 -1.23 -4.07 -8.56
N PHE A 116 -0.81 -2.83 -8.38
CA PHE A 116 -0.33 -1.96 -9.46
C PHE A 116 0.88 -2.57 -10.17
N ASN A 117 1.89 -2.99 -9.43
CA ASN A 117 3.10 -3.59 -9.98
C ASN A 117 2.83 -4.89 -10.78
N GLU A 118 1.83 -5.65 -10.38
CA GLU A 118 1.44 -6.88 -11.08
C GLU A 118 0.68 -6.60 -12.40
N ILE A 119 -0.01 -5.48 -12.49
CA ILE A 119 -0.83 -5.11 -13.66
C ILE A 119 -0.06 -4.22 -14.64
N ILE A 120 0.67 -3.24 -14.14
CA ILE A 120 1.47 -2.33 -14.92
C ILE A 120 2.87 -2.93 -15.11
N THR A 121 2.98 -3.79 -16.10
CA THR A 121 4.27 -4.33 -16.53
C THR A 121 5.15 -3.25 -17.15
N SER A 122 6.46 -3.50 -17.21
CA SER A 122 7.44 -2.58 -17.81
C SER A 122 7.03 -2.09 -19.19
N ASP A 123 6.47 -2.96 -20.02
CA ASP A 123 6.02 -2.60 -21.38
C ASP A 123 4.87 -1.60 -21.36
N LYS A 124 3.90 -1.77 -20.46
CA LYS A 124 2.78 -0.82 -20.28
C LYS A 124 3.27 0.52 -19.74
N PHE A 125 4.26 0.48 -18.85
CA PHE A 125 4.88 1.69 -18.32
C PHE A 125 5.59 2.49 -19.41
N ILE A 126 6.39 1.82 -20.25
CA ILE A 126 7.03 2.44 -21.42
C ILE A 126 6.01 3.02 -22.39
N PHE A 127 4.91 2.30 -22.65
CA PHE A 127 3.83 2.81 -23.51
C PHE A 127 3.19 4.08 -22.94
N LEU A 128 2.99 4.14 -21.63
CA LEU A 128 2.40 5.30 -20.95
C LEU A 128 3.29 6.55 -21.10
N PHE A 129 4.58 6.39 -20.82
CA PHE A 129 5.56 7.48 -20.88
C PHE A 129 6.01 7.80 -22.32
N GLY A 130 5.99 6.82 -23.20
CA GLY A 130 6.35 7.01 -24.62
C GLY A 130 5.44 7.99 -25.34
N ARG A 131 4.17 8.08 -24.90
CA ARG A 131 3.21 9.03 -25.44
C ARG A 131 3.45 10.47 -24.93
N ILE A 132 4.00 10.61 -23.71
CA ILE A 132 4.25 11.91 -23.06
C ILE A 132 5.62 12.47 -23.51
N SER A 133 6.63 11.62 -23.56
CA SER A 133 7.98 12.00 -23.94
C SER A 133 8.71 10.85 -24.67
N PRO A 134 8.80 10.90 -26.00
CA PRO A 134 9.47 9.86 -26.79
C PRO A 134 10.93 9.64 -26.41
N LYS A 135 11.64 10.71 -25.99
CA LYS A 135 13.05 10.63 -25.60
C LYS A 135 13.24 9.81 -24.30
N THR A 136 12.39 10.03 -23.30
CA THR A 136 12.45 9.28 -22.04
C THR A 136 12.04 7.82 -22.22
N ALA A 137 11.10 7.53 -23.10
CA ALA A 137 10.71 6.15 -23.44
C ALA A 137 11.86 5.37 -24.08
N LEU A 138 12.62 5.98 -24.96
CA LEU A 138 13.82 5.37 -25.57
C LEU A 138 14.88 5.03 -24.51
N VAL A 139 15.17 5.96 -23.61
CA VAL A 139 16.15 5.75 -22.52
C VAL A 139 15.70 4.61 -21.60
N ILE A 140 14.44 4.62 -21.16
CA ILE A 140 13.88 3.56 -20.29
C ILE A 140 13.89 2.22 -21.02
N SER A 141 13.53 2.18 -22.31
CA SER A 141 13.55 0.97 -23.11
C SER A 141 14.97 0.40 -23.27
N MET A 142 15.97 1.25 -23.43
CA MET A 142 17.38 0.82 -23.47
C MET A 142 17.81 0.24 -22.12
N VAL A 143 17.51 0.89 -21.00
CA VAL A 143 17.86 0.43 -19.66
C VAL A 143 17.21 -0.92 -19.35
N LEU A 144 15.92 -1.08 -19.64
CA LEU A 144 15.20 -2.34 -19.42
C LEU A 144 15.66 -3.49 -20.32
N ARG A 145 16.28 -3.20 -21.44
CA ARG A 145 16.88 -4.23 -22.32
C ARG A 145 18.20 -4.78 -21.80
N PHE A 146 18.87 -4.03 -20.89
CA PHE A 146 20.13 -4.45 -20.27
C PHE A 146 19.97 -5.17 -18.94
N ILE A 147 18.75 -5.28 -18.40
CA ILE A 147 18.39 -6.01 -17.18
C ILE A 147 17.70 -7.33 -17.57
#